data_12f55086606f39d6ff62afeef2a20c8f
#
_entry.id   12f55086606f39d6ff62afeef2a20c8f
#
_cell.length_a   1.000
_cell.length_b   1.000
_cell.length_c   1.000
_cell.angle_alpha   90.00
_cell.angle_beta   90.00
_cell.angle_gamma   90.00
#
_symmetry.space_group_name_H-M   'P 1'
#
loop_
_entity.id
_entity.type
_entity.pdbx_description
1 polymer ?
#
loop_
_entity_poly.entity_id
_entity_poly.type
_entity_poly.pdbx_seq_one_letter_code
_entity_poly.pdbx_strand_id
1 'polypeptide(L)'
;DLLQTIEKFKRLKVSLHFTEFGEVTGSDAMGSVFVKLLSVFAEFYSKQCSEKQTATKQRLAKEGRFLGGKKMFGYDLDQNNYYIPCEKEQSVIRDMQLMRKQGNSYQKVADQITKTTRKKFPVSWVFKILNREGVSNGLSV
;
A
#
# COMPACT_ATOMS: atom_id res chain seq x y z
N ASP A 1 0.28 -8.92 21.75
CA ASP A 1 1.19 -10.02 21.49
C ASP A 1 0.79 -11.23 22.33
N LEU A 2 0.63 -12.42 21.70
CA LEU A 2 0.14 -13.65 22.35
C LEU A 2 0.97 -14.02 23.57
N LEU A 3 2.28 -13.92 23.47
CA LEU A 3 3.20 -14.25 24.57
C LEU A 3 2.99 -13.35 25.79
N GLN A 4 2.83 -12.06 25.60
CA GLN A 4 2.56 -11.12 26.70
C GLN A 4 1.21 -11.39 27.36
N THR A 5 0.21 -11.79 26.58
CA THR A 5 -1.13 -12.16 27.10
C THR A 5 -1.03 -13.42 27.94
N ILE A 6 -0.28 -14.43 27.51
CA ILE A 6 -0.07 -15.66 28.25
C ILE A 6 0.72 -15.42 29.53
N GLU A 7 1.75 -14.58 29.50
CA GLU A 7 2.49 -14.20 30.72
C GLU A 7 1.59 -13.51 31.74
N LYS A 8 0.68 -12.63 31.25
CA LYS A 8 -0.31 -11.99 32.09
C LYS A 8 -1.28 -12.98 32.74
N PHE A 9 -1.76 -13.99 31.98
CA PHE A 9 -2.63 -15.04 32.49
C PHE A 9 -1.90 -15.92 33.51
N LYS A 10 -0.64 -16.25 33.30
CA LYS A 10 0.20 -16.95 34.27
C LYS A 10 0.28 -16.21 35.60
N ARG A 11 0.54 -14.88 35.55
CA ARG A 11 0.59 -14.05 36.77
C ARG A 11 -0.73 -14.03 37.51
N LEU A 12 -1.85 -14.04 36.79
CA LEU A 12 -3.21 -14.01 37.35
C LEU A 12 -3.73 -15.41 37.73
N LYS A 13 -2.94 -16.48 37.55
CA LYS A 13 -3.33 -17.88 37.78
C LYS A 13 -4.60 -18.28 37.03
N VAL A 14 -4.81 -17.74 35.82
CA VAL A 14 -5.92 -18.07 34.94
C VAL A 14 -5.48 -19.14 33.97
N SER A 15 -6.25 -20.25 33.87
CA SER A 15 -6.01 -21.31 32.88
C SER A 15 -6.57 -20.91 31.52
N LEU A 16 -5.79 -21.25 30.48
CA LEU A 16 -6.15 -21.00 29.09
C LEU A 16 -6.61 -22.30 28.43
N HIS A 17 -7.84 -22.32 27.95
CA HIS A 17 -8.41 -23.45 27.21
C HIS A 17 -8.45 -23.14 25.72
N PHE A 18 -7.82 -23.98 24.90
CA PHE A 18 -7.96 -23.93 23.44
C PHE A 18 -9.02 -24.96 23.00
N THR A 19 -9.94 -24.55 22.15
CA THR A 19 -11.03 -25.39 21.66
C THR A 19 -10.57 -26.66 20.95
N GLU A 20 -9.39 -26.60 20.31
CA GLU A 20 -8.82 -27.73 19.55
C GLU A 20 -7.81 -28.58 20.35
N PHE A 21 -7.18 -28.01 21.38
CA PHE A 21 -6.06 -28.64 22.09
C PHE A 21 -6.31 -28.83 23.59
N GLY A 22 -7.47 -28.43 24.10
CA GLY A 22 -7.82 -28.52 25.50
C GLY A 22 -7.13 -27.49 26.39
N GLU A 23 -7.00 -27.80 27.69
CA GLU A 23 -6.39 -26.92 28.65
C GLU A 23 -4.86 -26.89 28.49
N VAL A 24 -4.34 -25.70 28.22
CA VAL A 24 -2.89 -25.43 28.24
C VAL A 24 -2.60 -24.60 29.47
N THR A 25 -2.47 -25.26 30.60
CA THR A 25 -2.03 -24.61 31.83
C THR A 25 -0.55 -24.35 31.70
N GLY A 26 -0.17 -23.09 31.54
CA GLY A 26 1.24 -22.71 31.39
C GLY A 26 2.12 -22.95 32.63
N SER A 27 1.69 -23.81 33.54
CA SER A 27 2.40 -24.18 34.75
C SER A 27 3.37 -25.35 34.56
N ASP A 28 3.15 -26.21 33.57
CA ASP A 28 4.11 -27.28 33.25
C ASP A 28 5.06 -26.89 32.11
N ALA A 29 6.23 -27.49 32.11
CA ALA A 29 7.26 -27.19 31.12
C ALA A 29 6.82 -27.47 29.67
N MET A 30 5.98 -28.49 29.47
CA MET A 30 5.50 -28.91 28.17
C MET A 30 4.49 -27.89 27.59
N GLY A 31 3.53 -27.40 28.40
CA GLY A 31 2.58 -26.39 27.97
C GLY A 31 3.26 -25.07 27.59
N SER A 32 4.31 -24.70 28.34
CA SER A 32 5.11 -23.50 28.02
C SER A 32 5.84 -23.63 26.66
N VAL A 33 6.41 -24.79 26.37
CA VAL A 33 7.08 -25.05 25.09
C VAL A 33 6.08 -25.06 23.93
N PHE A 34 4.91 -25.68 24.12
CA PHE A 34 3.87 -25.74 23.10
C PHE A 34 3.37 -24.36 22.70
N VAL A 35 3.10 -23.48 23.69
CA VAL A 35 2.68 -22.10 23.43
C VAL A 35 3.75 -21.31 22.66
N LYS A 36 5.03 -21.48 23.02
CA LYS A 36 6.12 -20.82 22.29
C LYS A 36 6.21 -21.33 20.85
N LEU A 37 6.05 -22.61 20.61
CA LEU A 37 6.01 -23.18 19.25
C LEU A 37 4.84 -22.58 18.45
N LEU A 38 3.63 -22.54 19.00
CA LEU A 38 2.48 -21.92 18.34
C LEU A 38 2.75 -20.46 17.96
N SER A 39 3.39 -19.70 18.85
CA SER A 39 3.75 -18.30 18.59
C SER A 39 4.73 -18.17 17.44
N VAL A 40 5.75 -19.03 17.39
CA VAL A 40 6.73 -19.07 16.28
C VAL A 40 6.05 -19.42 14.96
N PHE A 41 5.16 -20.41 14.96
CA PHE A 41 4.39 -20.76 13.75
C PHE A 41 3.48 -19.63 13.29
N ALA A 42 2.82 -18.93 14.21
CA ALA A 42 1.97 -17.79 13.88
C ALA A 42 2.78 -16.64 13.23
N GLU A 43 3.96 -16.33 13.79
CA GLU A 43 4.87 -15.35 13.21
C GLU A 43 5.38 -15.77 11.83
N PHE A 44 5.81 -17.03 11.68
CA PHE A 44 6.25 -17.56 10.39
C PHE A 44 5.15 -17.45 9.34
N TYR A 45 3.92 -17.87 9.67
CA TYR A 45 2.79 -17.81 8.76
C TYR A 45 2.44 -16.38 8.37
N SER A 46 2.45 -15.45 9.33
CA SER A 46 2.23 -14.03 9.09
C SER A 46 3.28 -13.45 8.12
N LYS A 47 4.57 -13.75 8.33
CA LYS A 47 5.64 -13.33 7.43
C LYS A 47 5.46 -13.92 6.02
N GLN A 48 5.17 -15.20 5.91
CA GLN A 48 4.96 -15.86 4.63
C GLN A 48 3.77 -15.25 3.86
N CYS A 49 2.67 -14.95 4.55
CA CYS A 49 1.53 -14.25 3.94
C CYS A 49 1.90 -12.85 3.45
N SER A 50 2.66 -12.10 4.25
CA SER A 50 3.14 -10.75 3.89
C SER A 50 4.06 -10.78 2.66
N GLU A 51 4.99 -11.73 2.61
CA GLU A 51 5.89 -11.91 1.45
C GLU A 51 5.12 -12.26 0.17
N LYS A 52 4.18 -13.20 0.25
CA LYS A 52 3.31 -13.56 -0.89
C LYS A 52 2.48 -12.36 -1.39
N GLN A 53 1.90 -11.59 -0.46
CA GLN A 53 1.15 -10.38 -0.81
C GLN A 53 2.06 -9.33 -1.47
N THR A 54 3.27 -9.13 -0.94
CA THR A 54 4.24 -8.18 -1.49
C THR A 54 4.68 -8.58 -2.89
N ALA A 55 5.02 -9.86 -3.09
CA ALA A 55 5.40 -10.40 -4.40
C ALA A 55 4.25 -10.25 -5.41
N THR A 56 3.01 -10.55 -5.00
CA THR A 56 1.84 -10.38 -5.86
C THR A 56 1.62 -8.91 -6.23
N LYS A 57 1.72 -7.99 -5.27
CA LYS A 57 1.62 -6.54 -5.54
C LYS A 57 2.71 -6.07 -6.49
N GLN A 58 3.95 -6.51 -6.30
CA GLN A 58 5.06 -6.16 -7.19
C GLN A 58 4.84 -6.68 -8.62
N ARG A 59 4.35 -7.91 -8.77
CA ARG A 59 4.02 -8.48 -10.07
C ARG A 59 2.93 -7.66 -10.78
N LEU A 60 1.81 -7.41 -10.09
CA LEU A 60 0.71 -6.63 -10.64
C LEU A 60 1.12 -5.19 -10.98
N ALA A 61 1.99 -4.57 -10.15
CA ALA A 61 2.55 -3.24 -10.44
C ALA A 61 3.39 -3.23 -11.72
N LYS A 62 4.21 -4.27 -11.94
CA LYS A 62 5.00 -4.43 -13.19
C LYS A 62 4.09 -4.64 -14.41
N GLU A 63 2.96 -5.28 -14.23
CA GLU A 63 1.92 -5.44 -15.27
C GLU A 63 1.11 -4.16 -15.52
N GLY A 64 1.38 -3.06 -14.80
CA GLY A 64 0.65 -1.79 -14.93
C GLY A 64 -0.76 -1.82 -14.36
N ARG A 65 -1.09 -2.80 -13.49
CA ARG A 65 -2.41 -2.91 -12.85
C ARG A 65 -2.54 -1.99 -11.66
N PHE A 66 -3.75 -1.48 -11.47
CA PHE A 66 -4.11 -0.71 -10.29
C PHE A 66 -4.20 -1.61 -9.06
N LEU A 67 -3.46 -1.26 -8.01
CA LEU A 67 -3.37 -2.05 -6.77
C LEU A 67 -4.30 -1.55 -5.66
N GLY A 68 -5.20 -0.63 -5.98
CA GLY A 68 -6.09 0.00 -5.00
C GLY A 68 -5.59 1.36 -4.51
N GLY A 69 -6.41 2.04 -3.71
CA GLY A 69 -6.13 3.37 -3.21
C GLY A 69 -6.62 4.48 -4.15
N LYS A 70 -5.86 5.58 -4.24
CA LYS A 70 -6.22 6.72 -5.09
C LYS A 70 -5.68 6.52 -6.50
N LYS A 71 -6.58 6.61 -7.51
CA LYS A 71 -6.15 6.49 -8.90
C LYS A 71 -5.14 7.59 -9.29
N MET A 72 -4.31 7.26 -10.25
CA MET A 72 -3.27 8.14 -10.74
C MET A 72 -3.88 9.22 -11.63
N PHE A 73 -3.58 10.51 -11.33
CA PHE A 73 -4.03 11.61 -12.17
C PHE A 73 -3.43 11.51 -13.59
N GLY A 74 -4.24 11.71 -14.60
CA GLY A 74 -3.90 11.51 -16.00
C GLY A 74 -4.36 10.16 -16.57
N TYR A 75 -4.88 9.28 -15.73
CA TYR A 75 -5.30 7.95 -16.14
C TYR A 75 -6.66 7.57 -15.56
N ASP A 76 -7.42 6.81 -16.32
CA ASP A 76 -8.59 6.08 -15.86
C ASP A 76 -8.27 4.57 -15.74
N LEU A 77 -9.24 3.78 -15.31
CA LEU A 77 -9.10 2.35 -15.17
C LEU A 77 -10.07 1.65 -16.12
N ASP A 78 -9.58 0.63 -16.82
CA ASP A 78 -10.43 -0.25 -17.61
C ASP A 78 -11.18 -1.29 -16.73
N GLN A 79 -11.98 -2.14 -17.36
CA GLN A 79 -12.73 -3.19 -16.68
C GLN A 79 -11.84 -4.23 -15.97
N ASN A 80 -10.58 -4.35 -16.38
CA ASN A 80 -9.59 -5.27 -15.82
C ASN A 80 -8.63 -4.60 -14.83
N ASN A 81 -8.92 -3.34 -14.42
CA ASN A 81 -8.09 -2.52 -13.55
C ASN A 81 -6.70 -2.16 -14.13
N TYR A 82 -6.57 -2.07 -15.46
CA TYR A 82 -5.40 -1.46 -16.08
C TYR A 82 -5.56 0.04 -16.24
N TYR A 83 -4.45 0.76 -16.15
CA TYR A 83 -4.45 2.20 -16.39
C TYR A 83 -4.57 2.50 -17.88
N ILE A 84 -5.59 3.27 -18.26
CA ILE A 84 -5.79 3.84 -19.59
C ILE A 84 -5.64 5.37 -19.53
N PRO A 85 -5.00 6.02 -20.53
CA PRO A 85 -4.86 7.47 -20.52
C PRO A 85 -6.22 8.17 -20.54
N CYS A 86 -6.41 9.14 -19.64
CA CYS A 86 -7.57 10.01 -19.63
C CYS A 86 -7.21 11.30 -20.37
N GLU A 87 -7.73 11.50 -21.60
CA GLU A 87 -7.35 12.60 -22.51
C GLU A 87 -7.48 13.97 -21.85
N LYS A 88 -8.57 14.19 -21.11
CA LYS A 88 -8.82 15.46 -20.38
C LYS A 88 -7.74 15.74 -19.32
N GLU A 89 -7.34 14.74 -18.56
CA GLU A 89 -6.33 14.90 -17.52
C GLU A 89 -4.92 14.91 -18.13
N GLN A 90 -4.68 14.20 -19.22
CA GLN A 90 -3.42 14.23 -19.98
C GLN A 90 -3.15 15.60 -20.59
N SER A 91 -4.19 16.29 -21.10
CA SER A 91 -4.01 17.66 -21.60
C SER A 91 -3.52 18.60 -20.49
N VAL A 92 -4.07 18.49 -19.29
CA VAL A 92 -3.63 19.27 -18.12
C VAL A 92 -2.17 18.97 -17.76
N ILE A 93 -1.74 17.70 -17.87
CA ILE A 93 -0.33 17.33 -17.62
C ILE A 93 0.58 17.96 -18.69
N ARG A 94 0.19 17.93 -19.96
CA ARG A 94 0.92 18.59 -21.04
C ARG A 94 1.08 20.11 -20.80
N ASP A 95 0.02 20.77 -20.34
CA ASP A 95 0.06 22.20 -20.00
C ASP A 95 1.04 22.46 -18.83
N MET A 96 0.99 21.64 -17.78
CA MET A 96 1.96 21.72 -16.67
C MET A 96 3.41 21.57 -17.16
N GLN A 97 3.66 20.58 -18.03
CA GLN A 97 5.00 20.35 -18.61
C GLN A 97 5.47 21.54 -19.45
N LEU A 98 4.58 22.09 -20.29
CA LEU A 98 4.88 23.27 -21.11
C LEU A 98 5.26 24.47 -20.24
N MET A 99 4.46 24.76 -19.21
CA MET A 99 4.75 25.84 -18.27
C MET A 99 6.10 25.65 -17.56
N ARG A 100 6.45 24.42 -17.18
CA ARG A 100 7.75 24.11 -16.58
C ARG A 100 8.90 24.32 -17.56
N LYS A 101 8.74 23.93 -18.83
CA LYS A 101 9.74 24.19 -19.88
C LYS A 101 9.96 25.68 -20.11
N GLN A 102 8.94 26.52 -19.89
CA GLN A 102 9.02 27.97 -19.94
C GLN A 102 9.67 28.61 -18.70
N GLY A 103 10.15 27.80 -17.75
CA GLY A 103 10.85 28.27 -16.54
C GLY A 103 9.93 28.67 -15.37
N ASN A 104 8.60 28.45 -15.47
CA ASN A 104 7.71 28.77 -14.37
C ASN A 104 7.96 27.88 -13.15
N SER A 105 7.87 28.46 -11.94
CA SER A 105 8.00 27.70 -10.70
C SER A 105 6.82 26.74 -10.49
N TYR A 106 7.01 25.68 -9.69
CA TYR A 106 5.92 24.74 -9.35
C TYR A 106 4.73 25.45 -8.71
N GLN A 107 4.97 26.52 -7.94
CA GLN A 107 3.90 27.33 -7.34
C GLN A 107 3.06 28.00 -8.42
N LYS A 108 3.69 28.70 -9.38
CA LYS A 108 3.00 29.36 -10.49
C LYS A 108 2.19 28.38 -11.33
N VAL A 109 2.76 27.19 -11.61
CA VAL A 109 2.05 26.11 -12.33
C VAL A 109 0.83 25.65 -11.53
N ALA A 110 0.96 25.40 -10.23
CA ALA A 110 -0.14 24.97 -9.37
C ALA A 110 -1.28 26.02 -9.33
N ASP A 111 -0.95 27.29 -9.19
CA ASP A 111 -1.92 28.39 -9.14
C ASP A 111 -2.67 28.55 -10.47
N GLN A 112 -1.94 28.49 -11.59
CA GLN A 112 -2.54 28.61 -12.91
C GLN A 112 -3.46 27.43 -13.25
N ILE A 113 -3.01 26.22 -13.02
CA ILE A 113 -3.82 25.01 -13.26
C ILE A 113 -5.04 24.97 -12.35
N THR A 114 -4.91 25.39 -11.09
CA THR A 114 -6.05 25.51 -10.16
C THR A 114 -7.10 26.47 -10.70
N LYS A 115 -6.71 27.62 -11.26
CA LYS A 115 -7.62 28.60 -11.87
C LYS A 115 -8.32 28.04 -13.12
N THR A 116 -7.54 27.37 -13.99
CA THR A 116 -8.06 26.84 -15.27
C THR A 116 -9.01 25.67 -15.05
N THR A 117 -8.67 24.75 -14.16
CA THR A 117 -9.44 23.51 -13.94
C THR A 117 -10.52 23.65 -12.86
N ARG A 118 -10.54 24.74 -12.11
CA ARG A 118 -11.38 24.96 -10.92
C ARG A 118 -11.23 23.87 -9.87
N LYS A 119 -10.15 23.10 -9.90
CA LYS A 119 -9.81 22.04 -8.96
C LYS A 119 -8.49 22.38 -8.27
N LYS A 120 -8.42 22.28 -6.95
CA LYS A 120 -7.23 22.62 -6.17
C LYS A 120 -6.08 21.66 -6.48
N PHE A 121 -4.95 22.19 -6.95
CA PHE A 121 -3.70 21.48 -7.19
C PHE A 121 -2.63 21.96 -6.21
N PRO A 122 -2.37 21.25 -5.12
CA PRO A 122 -1.27 21.56 -4.22
C PRO A 122 0.08 21.45 -4.96
N VAL A 123 1.05 22.29 -4.61
CA VAL A 123 2.39 22.28 -5.23
C VAL A 123 3.05 20.93 -5.16
N SER A 124 2.93 20.25 -4.01
CA SER A 124 3.44 18.89 -3.81
C SER A 124 2.84 17.86 -4.77
N TRP A 125 1.59 18.07 -5.17
CA TRP A 125 0.92 17.19 -6.11
C TRP A 125 1.38 17.44 -7.54
N VAL A 126 1.52 18.72 -7.94
CA VAL A 126 2.11 19.11 -9.24
C VAL A 126 3.53 18.55 -9.37
N PHE A 127 4.36 18.70 -8.32
CA PHE A 127 5.69 18.11 -8.28
C PHE A 127 5.67 16.59 -8.49
N LYS A 128 4.80 15.86 -7.78
CA LYS A 128 4.64 14.41 -7.93
C LYS A 128 4.17 13.99 -9.33
N ILE A 129 3.26 14.77 -9.95
CA ILE A 129 2.76 14.47 -11.29
C ILE A 129 3.88 14.63 -12.33
N LEU A 130 4.65 15.72 -12.24
CA LEU A 130 5.68 16.05 -13.22
C LEU A 130 6.97 15.24 -13.07
N ASN A 131 7.31 14.81 -11.85
CA ASN A 131 8.50 14.00 -11.57
C ASN A 131 8.18 12.49 -11.47
N ARG A 132 7.04 12.08 -11.94
CA ARG A 132 6.67 10.66 -11.95
C ARG A 132 7.48 9.93 -13.02
N GLU A 133 8.49 9.17 -12.59
CA GLU A 133 9.20 8.26 -13.47
C GLU A 133 8.28 7.10 -13.88
N GLY A 134 8.04 6.98 -15.17
CA GLY A 134 7.81 5.73 -15.83
C GLY A 134 6.51 4.96 -15.58
N VAL A 135 5.33 5.53 -15.81
CA VAL A 135 4.23 4.70 -16.35
C VAL A 135 4.33 4.65 -17.90
N SER A 136 5.20 5.48 -18.47
CA SER A 136 5.48 5.52 -19.92
C SER A 136 6.21 4.28 -20.47
N ASN A 137 6.84 3.46 -19.63
CA ASN A 137 7.61 2.30 -20.10
C ASN A 137 6.85 0.96 -20.07
N GLY A 138 5.61 0.94 -19.59
CA GLY A 138 4.76 -0.26 -19.59
C GLY A 138 3.60 -0.21 -20.58
N LEU A 139 3.40 0.91 -21.28
CA LEU A 139 2.34 1.13 -22.26
C LEU A 139 2.90 1.36 -23.69
N SER A 140 4.03 0.71 -24.00
CA SER A 140 4.43 0.55 -25.41
C SER A 140 3.66 -0.62 -25.97
N VAL A 141 2.66 -0.32 -26.79
CA VAL A 141 2.03 -1.23 -27.74
C VAL A 141 3.06 -1.72 -28.74
#